data_faadf49bfe1e68c11485cdce30e8778e
#
_entry.id   faadf49bfe1e68c11485cdce30e8778e
#
_cell.length_a   1.000
_cell.length_b   1.000
_cell.length_c   1.000
_cell.angle_alpha   90.00
_cell.angle_beta   90.00
_cell.angle_gamma   90.00
#
_symmetry.space_group_name_H-M   'P 1'
#
loop_
_entity.id
_entity.type
_entity.pdbx_description
1 polymer ?
#
loop_
_entity_poly.entity_id
_entity_poly.type
_entity_poly.pdbx_seq_one_letter_code
_entity_poly.pdbx_strand_id
1 'polypeptide(L)'
;MTTFTFPKNFLWGTATAAHQVEGNNINTESWVLEHLPETVYAEPSGDACDHYHRYPEDIALLASLGFNAYRFSLDWARIEPEEGEFSYAELEHYRRMLATCHENGIQPVVTFHHFT
;
A
#
# COMPACT_ATOMS: atom_id res chain seq x y z
N MET A 1 18.32 20.59 -30.47
CA MET A 1 17.45 19.73 -29.65
C MET A 1 17.30 20.34 -28.25
N THR A 2 16.12 20.53 -27.79
CA THR A 2 15.87 21.09 -26.46
C THR A 2 15.89 19.97 -25.42
N THR A 3 16.69 20.10 -24.38
CA THR A 3 16.75 19.15 -23.26
C THR A 3 15.98 19.72 -22.09
N PHE A 4 15.08 18.91 -21.53
CA PHE A 4 14.34 19.27 -20.32
C PHE A 4 14.95 18.55 -19.13
N THR A 5 15.14 19.27 -18.04
CA THR A 5 15.67 18.73 -16.79
C THR A 5 14.69 18.99 -15.68
N PHE A 6 14.33 17.94 -14.96
CA PHE A 6 13.46 18.08 -13.78
C PHE A 6 14.26 18.64 -12.59
N PRO A 7 13.58 19.29 -11.65
CA PRO A 7 14.22 19.75 -10.42
C PRO A 7 14.91 18.59 -9.68
N LYS A 8 16.00 18.88 -8.96
CA LYS A 8 16.76 17.86 -8.23
C LYS A 8 15.93 17.06 -7.23
N ASN A 9 14.95 17.71 -6.61
CA ASN A 9 14.09 17.09 -5.60
C ASN A 9 12.76 16.55 -6.17
N PHE A 10 12.69 16.38 -7.48
CA PHE A 10 11.49 15.86 -8.12
C PHE A 10 11.25 14.41 -7.69
N LEU A 11 10.00 14.11 -7.31
CA LEU A 11 9.63 12.77 -6.87
C LEU A 11 9.20 11.93 -8.05
N TRP A 12 9.97 10.84 -8.28
CA TRP A 12 9.63 9.79 -9.22
C TRP A 12 9.12 8.61 -8.42
N GLY A 13 7.86 8.31 -8.55
CA GLY A 13 7.25 7.33 -7.67
C GLY A 13 6.21 6.44 -8.33
N THR A 14 5.75 5.49 -7.54
CA THR A 14 4.65 4.59 -7.85
C THR A 14 3.57 4.71 -6.78
N ALA A 15 2.38 4.20 -7.10
CA ALA A 15 1.25 4.25 -6.19
C ALA A 15 0.54 2.90 -6.16
N THR A 16 0.20 2.43 -4.96
CA THR A 16 -0.62 1.25 -4.73
C THR A 16 -1.72 1.56 -3.72
N ALA A 17 -2.69 0.66 -3.61
CA ALA A 17 -3.72 0.73 -2.59
C ALA A 17 -3.77 -0.58 -1.81
N ALA A 18 -4.07 -0.51 -0.52
CA ALA A 18 -4.01 -1.64 0.39
C ALA A 18 -4.74 -2.88 -0.13
N HIS A 19 -6.03 -2.74 -0.45
CA HIS A 19 -6.85 -3.87 -0.92
C HIS A 19 -6.32 -4.51 -2.20
N GLN A 20 -5.65 -3.75 -3.04
CA GLN A 20 -5.16 -4.22 -4.33
C GLN A 20 -3.88 -5.05 -4.23
N VAL A 21 -3.07 -4.86 -3.20
CA VAL A 21 -1.74 -5.46 -3.14
C VAL A 21 -1.42 -6.23 -1.87
N GLU A 22 -2.04 -5.89 -0.73
CA GLU A 22 -1.65 -6.46 0.56
C GLU A 22 -1.96 -7.95 0.68
N GLY A 23 -3.16 -8.34 0.30
CA GLY A 23 -3.68 -9.68 0.47
C GLY A 23 -4.50 -9.88 1.74
N ASN A 24 -5.56 -10.63 1.61
CA ASN A 24 -6.44 -11.04 2.72
C ASN A 24 -6.96 -9.87 3.57
N ASN A 25 -7.40 -8.81 2.90
CA ASN A 25 -8.01 -7.64 3.53
C ASN A 25 -9.47 -7.93 3.91
N ILE A 26 -9.65 -8.92 4.79
CA ILE A 26 -10.94 -9.58 5.06
C ILE A 26 -11.98 -8.72 5.76
N ASN A 27 -11.57 -7.65 6.40
CA ASN A 27 -12.46 -6.78 7.17
C ASN A 27 -12.84 -5.51 6.40
N THR A 28 -12.56 -5.46 5.11
CA THR A 28 -12.89 -4.32 4.26
C THR A 28 -14.25 -4.48 3.59
N GLU A 29 -14.86 -3.36 3.26
CA GLU A 29 -16.07 -3.32 2.46
C GLU A 29 -15.86 -3.96 1.07
N SER A 30 -14.72 -3.71 0.46
CA SER A 30 -14.35 -4.31 -0.84
C SER A 30 -14.30 -5.84 -0.78
N TRP A 31 -13.80 -6.42 0.32
CA TRP A 31 -13.79 -7.87 0.52
C TRP A 31 -15.21 -8.44 0.50
N VAL A 32 -16.13 -7.79 1.20
CA VAL A 32 -17.55 -8.21 1.20
C VAL A 32 -18.13 -8.12 -0.20
N LEU A 33 -17.91 -6.99 -0.89
CA LEU A 33 -18.45 -6.75 -2.21
C LEU A 33 -17.95 -7.75 -3.26
N GLU A 34 -16.67 -8.13 -3.23
CA GLU A 34 -16.11 -9.08 -4.21
C GLU A 34 -16.60 -10.53 -4.00
N HIS A 35 -17.17 -10.84 -2.84
CA HIS A 35 -17.71 -12.16 -2.53
C HIS A 35 -19.24 -12.27 -2.70
N LEU A 36 -19.91 -11.22 -3.13
CA LEU A 36 -21.34 -11.26 -3.40
C LEU A 36 -21.65 -12.06 -4.67
N PRO A 37 -22.80 -12.79 -4.75
CA PRO A 37 -23.14 -13.61 -5.90
C PRO A 37 -23.17 -12.87 -7.24
N GLU A 38 -23.56 -11.60 -7.24
CA GLU A 38 -23.66 -10.76 -8.45
C GLU A 38 -22.68 -9.62 -8.41
N THR A 39 -21.47 -9.92 -7.97
CA THR A 39 -20.42 -8.90 -7.85
C THR A 39 -19.97 -8.38 -9.22
N VAL A 40 -19.56 -7.09 -9.24
CA VAL A 40 -18.93 -6.47 -10.41
C VAL A 40 -17.43 -6.77 -10.49
N TYR A 41 -16.85 -7.35 -9.44
CA TYR A 41 -15.46 -7.76 -9.44
C TYR A 41 -15.27 -9.01 -10.29
N ALA A 42 -14.20 -9.03 -11.08
CA ALA A 42 -13.91 -10.17 -11.97
C ALA A 42 -13.56 -11.44 -11.16
N GLU A 43 -12.84 -11.26 -10.05
CA GLU A 43 -12.45 -12.33 -9.13
C GLU A 43 -12.14 -11.76 -7.75
N PRO A 44 -12.16 -12.59 -6.69
CA PRO A 44 -11.74 -12.17 -5.36
C PRO A 44 -10.25 -11.81 -5.35
N SER A 45 -9.87 -10.82 -4.54
CA SER A 45 -8.49 -10.38 -4.40
C SER A 45 -7.55 -11.41 -3.76
N GLY A 46 -8.07 -12.24 -2.85
CA GLY A 46 -7.31 -13.29 -2.18
C GLY A 46 -6.00 -12.80 -1.58
N ASP A 47 -4.91 -13.47 -1.91
CA ASP A 47 -3.57 -13.08 -1.46
C ASP A 47 -3.03 -11.84 -2.19
N ALA A 48 -3.65 -11.45 -3.30
CA ALA A 48 -3.20 -10.37 -4.16
C ALA A 48 -1.70 -10.54 -4.50
N CYS A 49 -0.89 -9.51 -4.23
CA CYS A 49 0.57 -9.60 -4.39
C CYS A 49 1.29 -9.99 -3.10
N ASP A 50 0.54 -10.29 -2.05
CA ASP A 50 1.07 -10.56 -0.71
C ASP A 50 2.02 -9.45 -0.21
N HIS A 51 1.74 -8.22 -0.58
CA HIS A 51 2.54 -7.06 -0.21
C HIS A 51 2.60 -6.86 1.31
N TYR A 52 1.56 -7.28 2.03
CA TYR A 52 1.55 -7.22 3.49
C TYR A 52 2.79 -7.89 4.11
N HIS A 53 3.25 -9.02 3.54
CA HIS A 53 4.44 -9.73 4.00
C HIS A 53 5.67 -9.38 3.17
N ARG A 54 5.50 -9.08 1.88
CA ARG A 54 6.59 -8.88 0.92
C ARG A 54 7.03 -7.42 0.74
N TYR A 55 6.49 -6.51 1.52
CA TYR A 55 6.82 -5.09 1.39
C TYR A 55 8.33 -4.80 1.41
N PRO A 56 9.18 -5.51 2.18
CA PRO A 56 10.62 -5.24 2.14
C PRO A 56 11.23 -5.50 0.77
N GLU A 57 10.86 -6.60 0.12
CA GLU A 57 11.31 -6.94 -1.23
C GLU A 57 10.79 -5.94 -2.26
N ASP A 58 9.51 -5.61 -2.17
CA ASP A 58 8.84 -4.73 -3.12
C ASP A 58 9.40 -3.31 -3.06
N ILE A 59 9.61 -2.78 -1.85
CA ILE A 59 10.19 -1.45 -1.66
C ILE A 59 11.66 -1.41 -2.14
N ALA A 60 12.42 -2.46 -1.84
CA ALA A 60 13.79 -2.58 -2.35
C ALA A 60 13.84 -2.63 -3.87
N LEU A 61 12.87 -3.33 -4.49
CA LEU A 61 12.74 -3.37 -5.95
C LEU A 61 12.48 -1.98 -6.52
N LEU A 62 11.57 -1.21 -5.95
CA LEU A 62 11.29 0.16 -6.38
C LEU A 62 12.57 1.01 -6.34
N ALA A 63 13.31 0.94 -5.25
CA ALA A 63 14.58 1.66 -5.11
C ALA A 63 15.59 1.24 -6.18
N SER A 64 15.70 -0.06 -6.47
CA SER A 64 16.61 -0.59 -7.48
C SER A 64 16.27 -0.12 -8.89
N LEU A 65 15.01 0.19 -9.15
CA LEU A 65 14.53 0.72 -10.44
C LEU A 65 14.71 2.23 -10.57
N GLY A 66 15.20 2.90 -9.54
CA GLY A 66 15.48 4.34 -9.56
C GLY A 66 14.33 5.22 -9.04
N PHE A 67 13.27 4.64 -8.51
CA PHE A 67 12.20 5.41 -7.87
C PHE A 67 12.66 5.95 -6.52
N ASN A 68 12.17 7.14 -6.15
CA ASN A 68 12.50 7.80 -4.89
C ASN A 68 11.26 8.15 -4.05
N ALA A 69 10.09 7.75 -4.51
CA ALA A 69 8.84 7.97 -3.79
C ALA A 69 7.90 6.77 -3.97
N TYR A 70 7.11 6.49 -2.95
CA TYR A 70 6.11 5.44 -2.97
C TYR A 70 4.87 5.88 -2.21
N ARG A 71 3.74 5.99 -2.94
CA ARG A 71 2.44 6.23 -2.33
C ARG A 71 1.77 4.90 -2.07
N PHE A 72 1.30 4.70 -0.85
CA PHE A 72 0.48 3.54 -0.50
C PHE A 72 -0.66 3.95 0.44
N SER A 73 -1.73 3.20 0.42
CA SER A 73 -2.81 3.41 1.37
C SER A 73 -2.72 2.39 2.51
N LEU A 74 -3.29 2.78 3.64
CA LEU A 74 -3.43 1.90 4.79
C LEU A 74 -4.76 1.14 4.69
N ASP A 75 -4.80 -0.09 5.19
CA ASP A 75 -6.04 -0.75 5.45
C ASP A 75 -6.54 -0.31 6.84
N TRP A 76 -7.43 0.67 6.85
CA TRP A 76 -7.95 1.20 8.11
C TRP A 76 -8.72 0.15 8.89
N ALA A 77 -9.35 -0.81 8.21
CA ALA A 77 -10.07 -1.90 8.86
C ALA A 77 -9.14 -2.88 9.60
N ARG A 78 -7.85 -2.90 9.26
CA ARG A 78 -6.83 -3.60 10.07
C ARG A 78 -6.44 -2.78 11.30
N ILE A 79 -6.31 -1.47 11.13
CA ILE A 79 -5.88 -0.55 12.20
C ILE A 79 -6.98 -0.40 13.25
N GLU A 80 -8.20 -0.22 12.80
CA GLU A 80 -9.38 -0.04 13.65
C GLU A 80 -10.46 -1.07 13.26
N PRO A 81 -10.33 -2.34 13.71
CA PRO A 81 -11.25 -3.41 13.31
C PRO A 81 -12.68 -3.21 13.83
N GLU A 82 -12.83 -2.48 14.91
CA GLU A 82 -14.12 -2.03 15.46
C GLU A 82 -13.98 -0.58 15.90
N GLU A 83 -15.04 0.17 15.86
CA GLU A 83 -15.04 1.59 16.22
C GLU A 83 -14.41 1.82 17.62
N GLY A 84 -13.36 2.61 17.66
CA GLY A 84 -12.62 2.94 18.88
C GLY A 84 -11.59 1.89 19.33
N GLU A 85 -11.52 0.74 18.68
CA GLU A 85 -10.58 -0.34 19.02
C GLU A 85 -9.42 -0.37 18.04
N PHE A 86 -8.24 0.04 18.49
CA PHE A 86 -7.05 0.14 17.63
C PHE A 86 -6.09 -1.03 17.81
N SER A 87 -5.65 -1.61 16.70
CA SER A 87 -4.64 -2.66 16.68
C SER A 87 -3.25 -2.06 16.68
N TYR A 88 -2.53 -2.17 17.79
CA TYR A 88 -1.14 -1.74 17.86
C TYR A 88 -0.22 -2.58 16.98
N ALA A 89 -0.54 -3.85 16.78
CA ALA A 89 0.21 -4.73 15.88
C ALA A 89 0.17 -4.24 14.42
N GLU A 90 -1.01 -3.77 13.97
CA GLU A 90 -1.14 -3.25 12.61
C GLU A 90 -0.52 -1.87 12.46
N LEU A 91 -0.63 -1.01 13.47
CA LEU A 91 0.10 0.26 13.48
C LEU A 91 1.61 0.03 13.39
N GLU A 92 2.12 -0.95 14.13
CA GLU A 92 3.54 -1.32 14.08
C GLU A 92 3.93 -1.90 12.71
N HIS A 93 3.05 -2.66 12.06
CA HIS A 93 3.27 -3.13 10.69
C HIS A 93 3.53 -1.96 9.73
N TYR A 94 2.64 -0.97 9.73
CA TYR A 94 2.80 0.20 8.85
C TYR A 94 3.99 1.07 9.24
N ARG A 95 4.31 1.14 10.53
CA ARG A 95 5.53 1.80 10.98
C ARG A 95 6.78 1.14 10.40
N ARG A 96 6.83 -0.20 10.35
CA ARG A 96 7.93 -0.94 9.73
C ARG A 96 8.00 -0.69 8.21
N MET A 97 6.86 -0.58 7.53
CA MET A 97 6.85 -0.22 6.12
C MET A 97 7.48 1.17 5.89
N LEU A 98 7.13 2.14 6.72
CA LEU A 98 7.71 3.48 6.65
C LEU A 98 9.22 3.45 6.88
N ALA A 99 9.67 2.70 7.88
CA ALA A 99 11.10 2.52 8.15
C ALA A 99 11.82 1.90 6.95
N THR A 100 11.22 0.90 6.32
CA THR A 100 11.76 0.26 5.13
C THR A 100 11.88 1.26 3.95
N CYS A 101 10.89 2.12 3.76
CA CYS A 101 10.98 3.19 2.76
C CYS A 101 12.20 4.09 3.04
N HIS A 102 12.37 4.55 4.26
CA HIS A 102 13.50 5.42 4.64
C HIS A 102 14.84 4.72 4.46
N GLU A 103 14.95 3.46 4.84
CA GLU A 103 16.17 2.64 4.67
C GLU A 103 16.57 2.49 3.20
N ASN A 104 15.60 2.53 2.28
CA ASN A 104 15.83 2.42 0.84
C ASN A 104 15.87 3.78 0.12
N GLY A 105 15.87 4.88 0.84
CA GLY A 105 15.89 6.23 0.25
C GLY A 105 14.61 6.60 -0.47
N ILE A 106 13.49 5.99 -0.09
CA ILE A 106 12.18 6.24 -0.69
C ILE A 106 11.34 7.14 0.22
N GLN A 107 10.83 8.23 -0.34
CA GLN A 107 9.89 9.11 0.35
C GLN A 107 8.51 8.47 0.37
N PRO A 108 7.98 8.09 1.54
CA PRO A 108 6.63 7.56 1.62
C PRO A 108 5.59 8.68 1.49
N VAL A 109 4.49 8.36 0.81
CA VAL A 109 3.30 9.22 0.73
C VAL A 109 2.12 8.36 1.18
N VAL A 110 1.65 8.59 2.41
CA VAL A 110 0.65 7.75 3.05
C VAL A 110 -0.77 8.26 2.78
N THR A 111 -1.64 7.37 2.32
CA THR A 111 -3.07 7.64 2.15
C THR A 111 -3.84 6.85 3.20
N PHE A 112 -4.70 7.52 3.97
CA PHE A 112 -5.45 6.87 5.04
C PHE A 112 -6.61 6.03 4.53
N HIS A 113 -7.21 6.41 3.43
CA HIS A 113 -8.36 5.70 2.89
C HIS A 113 -8.31 5.64 1.36
N HIS A 114 -8.43 4.43 0.82
CA HIS A 114 -8.56 4.16 -0.60
C HIS A 114 -9.41 2.90 -0.80
N PHE A 115 -10.71 3.06 -0.89
CA PHE A 115 -11.69 1.98 -1.12
C PHE A 115 -11.63 0.84 -0.08
N THR A 116 -11.53 1.13 1.17
CA THR A 116 -11.53 0.14 2.26
C THR A 116 -12.68 0.33 3.22
#